data_655fbc6bdf51491440d4b4b8e54b0b13
#
_entry.id   655fbc6bdf51491440d4b4b8e54b0b13
#
_cell.length_a   1.000
_cell.length_b   1.000
_cell.length_c   1.000
_cell.angle_alpha   90.00
_cell.angle_beta   90.00
_cell.angle_gamma   90.00
#
_symmetry.space_group_name_H-M   'P 1'
#
loop_
_entity.id
_entity.type
_entity.pdbx_description
1 polymer ?
#
loop_
_entity_poly.entity_id
_entity_poly.type
_entity_poly.pdbx_seq_one_letter_code
_entity_poly.pdbx_strand_id
1 'polypeptide(L)'
;CSSAAGGLKMVSIGLVPELTAQASREASLGAGAKVWKTYSFELTKGDLKEIEDYHPDIILLSGGTDGGNSECILYNAKMLAGLSYDCPIVLAGNRNAADECEEILEGRTVYICENVMPKLGEINIEPTQKQIREIFLNRIVQGKGLTKAMDLVSGIIMPTPSAMLVAMELLSDGWEEVPGIGELVGV
;
A
#
# COMPACT_ATOMS: atom_id res chain seq x y z
N CYS A 1 9.02 -11.41 13.36
CA CYS A 1 8.04 -11.24 12.30
C CYS A 1 6.65 -11.70 12.73
N SER A 2 5.61 -11.24 12.07
CA SER A 2 4.23 -11.64 12.36
C SER A 2 3.51 -11.98 11.05
N SER A 3 2.77 -13.08 11.08
CA SER A 3 1.81 -13.45 10.05
C SER A 3 0.42 -13.01 10.51
N ALA A 4 -0.07 -11.88 10.01
CA ALA A 4 -1.49 -11.60 10.09
C ALA A 4 -2.20 -12.53 9.10
N ALA A 5 -3.17 -13.31 9.56
CA ALA A 5 -3.91 -14.24 8.72
C ALA A 5 -4.44 -13.52 7.46
N GLY A 6 -3.81 -13.78 6.31
CA GLY A 6 -4.21 -13.25 5.01
C GLY A 6 -3.64 -11.89 4.61
N GLY A 7 -2.88 -11.17 5.46
CA GLY A 7 -2.42 -9.80 5.19
C GLY A 7 -3.56 -8.77 5.26
N LEU A 8 -3.23 -7.48 5.07
CA LEU A 8 -4.25 -6.42 4.91
C LEU A 8 -4.94 -6.56 3.55
N LYS A 9 -6.25 -6.48 3.53
CA LYS A 9 -7.03 -6.42 2.29
C LYS A 9 -6.86 -5.04 1.67
N MET A 10 -6.24 -4.97 0.51
CA MET A 10 -5.97 -3.70 -0.19
C MET A 10 -6.80 -3.60 -1.46
N VAL A 11 -7.38 -2.42 -1.66
CA VAL A 11 -7.92 -1.95 -2.93
C VAL A 11 -6.97 -0.92 -3.48
N SER A 12 -6.73 -0.95 -4.78
CA SER A 12 -5.93 0.06 -5.47
C SER A 12 -6.74 0.77 -6.54
N ILE A 13 -6.54 2.06 -6.64
CA ILE A 13 -7.24 2.95 -7.57
C ILE A 13 -6.19 3.80 -8.28
N GLY A 14 -6.29 3.90 -9.60
CA GLY A 14 -5.35 4.71 -10.37
C GLY A 14 -5.86 5.08 -11.76
N LEU A 15 -5.02 5.73 -12.55
CA LEU A 15 -5.41 6.28 -13.85
C LEU A 15 -5.33 5.25 -14.98
N VAL A 16 -4.24 4.48 -15.04
CA VAL A 16 -3.96 3.54 -16.15
C VAL A 16 -3.97 2.10 -15.62
N PRO A 17 -4.80 1.20 -16.22
CA PRO A 17 -5.00 -0.15 -15.68
C PRO A 17 -3.71 -0.93 -15.45
N GLU A 18 -2.86 -1.04 -16.46
CA GLU A 18 -1.64 -1.85 -16.42
C GLU A 18 -0.64 -1.30 -15.43
N LEU A 19 -0.41 0.01 -15.45
CA LEU A 19 0.53 0.71 -14.58
C LEU A 19 0.05 0.71 -13.13
N THR A 20 -1.26 0.93 -12.92
CA THR A 20 -1.87 0.86 -11.59
C THR A 20 -1.77 -0.55 -11.02
N ALA A 21 -2.04 -1.58 -11.81
CA ALA A 21 -1.94 -2.97 -11.38
C ALA A 21 -0.49 -3.37 -11.06
N GLN A 22 0.48 -2.88 -11.83
CA GLN A 22 1.90 -3.13 -11.56
C GLN A 22 2.32 -2.44 -10.27
N ALA A 23 2.11 -1.12 -10.15
CA ALA A 23 2.46 -0.36 -8.96
C ALA A 23 1.83 -0.94 -7.69
N SER A 24 0.56 -1.36 -7.77
CA SER A 24 -0.15 -1.97 -6.64
C SER A 24 0.45 -3.29 -6.20
N ARG A 25 0.77 -4.17 -7.15
CA ARG A 25 1.42 -5.45 -6.84
C ARG A 25 2.77 -5.24 -6.18
N GLU A 26 3.59 -4.38 -6.77
CA GLU A 26 4.91 -4.09 -6.24
C GLU A 26 4.85 -3.40 -4.87
N ALA A 27 3.94 -2.43 -4.68
CA ALA A 27 3.77 -1.74 -3.39
C ALA A 27 3.26 -2.68 -2.28
N SER A 28 2.44 -3.68 -2.61
CA SER A 28 1.93 -4.64 -1.62
C SER A 28 2.93 -5.75 -1.29
N LEU A 29 3.87 -6.03 -2.19
CA LEU A 29 4.84 -7.11 -2.06
C LEU A 29 5.74 -6.90 -0.82
N GLY A 30 5.73 -7.85 0.09
CA GLY A 30 6.49 -7.77 1.33
C GLY A 30 5.99 -6.73 2.36
N ALA A 31 5.05 -5.86 1.99
CA ALA A 31 4.51 -4.85 2.91
C ALA A 31 3.43 -5.38 3.87
N GLY A 32 2.95 -6.60 3.65
CA GLY A 32 1.91 -7.23 4.48
C GLY A 32 0.50 -6.98 3.98
N ALA A 33 0.33 -6.46 2.77
CA ALA A 33 -0.96 -6.26 2.12
C ALA A 33 -1.17 -7.26 0.96
N LYS A 34 -2.44 -7.55 0.67
CA LYS A 34 -2.87 -8.35 -0.47
C LYS A 34 -3.85 -7.52 -1.29
N VAL A 35 -3.49 -7.26 -2.55
CA VAL A 35 -4.39 -6.58 -3.48
C VAL A 35 -5.56 -7.50 -3.80
N TRP A 36 -6.78 -7.06 -3.48
CA TRP A 36 -8.00 -7.75 -3.85
C TRP A 36 -8.45 -7.34 -5.25
N LYS A 37 -8.53 -6.02 -5.50
CA LYS A 37 -8.98 -5.47 -6.78
C LYS A 37 -8.26 -4.16 -7.07
N THR A 38 -8.06 -3.92 -8.36
CA THR A 38 -7.54 -2.67 -8.90
C THR A 38 -8.61 -2.01 -9.74
N TYR A 39 -8.90 -0.76 -9.45
CA TYR A 39 -9.77 0.11 -10.24
C TYR A 39 -8.93 1.09 -11.02
N SER A 40 -9.40 1.44 -12.19
CA SER A 40 -8.72 2.38 -13.08
C SER A 40 -9.71 3.41 -13.62
N PHE A 41 -9.19 4.58 -13.93
CA PHE A 41 -9.99 5.73 -14.30
C PHE A 41 -10.86 6.25 -13.16
N GLU A 42 -11.95 6.91 -13.46
CA GLU A 42 -12.90 7.45 -12.49
C GLU A 42 -13.78 6.33 -11.90
N LEU A 43 -13.88 6.30 -10.59
CA LEU A 43 -14.75 5.36 -9.89
C LEU A 43 -16.21 5.66 -10.21
N THR A 44 -16.97 4.59 -10.47
CA THR A 44 -18.43 4.67 -10.56
C THR A 44 -19.08 4.49 -9.20
N LYS A 45 -20.36 4.82 -9.07
CA LYS A 45 -21.14 4.53 -7.86
C LYS A 45 -21.21 3.03 -7.57
N GLY A 46 -21.16 2.20 -8.62
CA GLY A 46 -21.10 0.74 -8.47
C GLY A 46 -19.78 0.28 -7.86
N ASP A 47 -18.67 0.85 -8.31
CA ASP A 47 -17.34 0.54 -7.75
C ASP A 47 -17.24 0.96 -6.29
N LEU A 48 -17.77 2.15 -5.94
CA LEU A 48 -17.79 2.61 -4.55
C LEU A 48 -18.58 1.64 -3.66
N LYS A 49 -19.75 1.19 -4.11
CA LYS A 49 -20.55 0.21 -3.38
C LYS A 49 -19.82 -1.12 -3.23
N GLU A 50 -19.12 -1.57 -4.26
CA GLU A 50 -18.32 -2.79 -4.21
C GLU A 50 -17.17 -2.68 -3.20
N ILE A 51 -16.51 -1.52 -3.13
CA ILE A 51 -15.49 -1.21 -2.13
C ILE A 51 -16.10 -1.23 -0.72
N GLU A 52 -17.27 -0.63 -0.53
CA GLU A 52 -18.00 -0.65 0.74
C GLU A 52 -18.38 -2.05 1.18
N ASP A 53 -18.94 -2.86 0.27
CA ASP A 53 -19.34 -4.24 0.57
C ASP A 53 -18.14 -5.14 0.92
N TYR A 54 -16.98 -4.90 0.28
CA TYR A 54 -15.76 -5.66 0.53
C TYR A 54 -15.07 -5.29 1.84
N HIS A 55 -15.20 -4.05 2.32
CA HIS A 55 -14.52 -3.51 3.51
C HIS A 55 -13.00 -3.76 3.47
N PRO A 56 -12.26 -3.12 2.56
CA PRO A 56 -10.81 -3.19 2.56
C PRO A 56 -10.21 -2.61 3.85
N ASP A 57 -9.04 -3.11 4.23
CA ASP A 57 -8.28 -2.61 5.37
C ASP A 57 -7.47 -1.37 5.03
N ILE A 58 -7.19 -1.17 3.73
CA ILE A 58 -6.37 -0.07 3.20
C ILE A 58 -6.74 0.19 1.75
N ILE A 59 -6.73 1.46 1.35
CA ILE A 59 -6.90 1.89 -0.03
C ILE A 59 -5.62 2.57 -0.49
N LEU A 60 -5.08 2.15 -1.64
CA LEU A 60 -4.03 2.87 -2.34
C LEU A 60 -4.67 3.73 -3.43
N LEU A 61 -4.62 5.05 -3.26
CA LEU A 61 -5.07 6.02 -4.25
C LEU A 61 -3.85 6.60 -4.97
N SER A 62 -3.74 6.28 -6.24
CA SER A 62 -2.66 6.73 -7.12
C SER A 62 -3.24 7.32 -8.41
N GLY A 63 -2.39 7.81 -9.28
CA GLY A 63 -2.77 8.25 -10.62
C GLY A 63 -2.21 9.61 -10.99
N GLY A 64 -1.90 9.73 -12.27
CA GLY A 64 -1.19 10.88 -12.84
C GLY A 64 0.30 10.88 -12.50
N THR A 65 1.11 11.33 -13.45
CA THR A 65 2.50 11.68 -13.19
C THR A 65 2.56 13.06 -12.53
N ASP A 66 3.69 13.41 -11.92
CA ASP A 66 3.84 14.73 -11.29
C ASP A 66 3.72 15.85 -12.31
N GLY A 67 2.81 16.79 -12.05
CA GLY A 67 2.44 17.85 -12.99
C GLY A 67 1.59 17.41 -14.19
N GLY A 68 1.19 16.11 -14.22
CA GLY A 68 0.29 15.57 -15.24
C GLY A 68 -1.18 15.64 -14.86
N ASN A 69 -1.97 14.62 -15.25
CA ASN A 69 -3.40 14.58 -14.95
C ASN A 69 -3.66 14.60 -13.44
N SER A 70 -4.50 15.52 -12.99
CA SER A 70 -4.98 15.62 -11.61
C SER A 70 -6.49 15.36 -11.49
N GLU A 71 -7.26 15.50 -12.56
CA GLU A 71 -8.72 15.42 -12.53
C GLU A 71 -9.21 14.06 -12.02
N CYS A 72 -8.63 12.98 -12.53
CA CYS A 72 -9.04 11.63 -12.15
C CYS A 72 -8.79 11.34 -10.66
N ILE A 73 -7.61 11.69 -10.11
CA ILE A 73 -7.29 11.44 -8.70
C ILE A 73 -8.16 12.29 -7.77
N LEU A 74 -8.42 13.55 -8.13
CA LEU A 74 -9.31 14.45 -7.38
C LEU A 74 -10.77 13.95 -7.40
N TYR A 75 -11.25 13.47 -8.56
CA TYR A 75 -12.56 12.86 -8.65
C TYR A 75 -12.66 11.62 -7.75
N ASN A 76 -11.67 10.74 -7.80
CA ASN A 76 -11.64 9.54 -6.97
C ASN A 76 -11.53 9.86 -5.48
N ALA A 77 -10.79 10.90 -5.10
CA ALA A 77 -10.75 11.39 -3.73
C ALA A 77 -12.15 11.84 -3.24
N LYS A 78 -12.90 12.58 -4.08
CA LYS A 78 -14.29 12.97 -3.77
C LYS A 78 -15.22 11.77 -3.59
N MET A 79 -15.07 10.74 -4.42
CA MET A 79 -15.84 9.50 -4.28
C MET A 79 -15.51 8.80 -2.97
N LEU A 80 -14.23 8.67 -2.62
CA LEU A 80 -13.77 8.02 -1.39
C LEU A 80 -14.14 8.80 -0.12
N ALA A 81 -14.24 10.13 -0.20
CA ALA A 81 -14.74 10.94 0.92
C ALA A 81 -16.17 10.54 1.32
N GLY A 82 -16.96 9.98 0.40
CA GLY A 82 -18.32 9.50 0.63
C GLY A 82 -18.44 8.10 1.26
N LEU A 83 -17.33 7.38 1.52
CA LEU A 83 -17.39 6.05 2.14
C LEU A 83 -18.08 6.11 3.53
N SER A 84 -18.88 5.09 3.83
CA SER A 84 -19.66 5.02 5.09
C SER A 84 -18.81 4.68 6.32
N TYR A 85 -17.57 4.23 6.13
CA TYR A 85 -16.63 3.84 7.20
C TYR A 85 -15.26 4.46 6.96
N ASP A 86 -14.44 4.55 8.01
CA ASP A 86 -13.07 5.02 7.90
C ASP A 86 -12.13 3.87 7.49
N CYS A 87 -11.46 4.07 6.37
CA CYS A 87 -10.43 3.17 5.85
C CYS A 87 -9.18 4.00 5.56
N PRO A 88 -8.01 3.62 6.06
CA PRO A 88 -6.77 4.30 5.73
C PRO A 88 -6.56 4.39 4.22
N ILE A 89 -6.31 5.60 3.74
CA ILE A 89 -6.01 5.89 2.35
C ILE A 89 -4.54 6.28 2.24
N VAL A 90 -3.77 5.52 1.48
CA VAL A 90 -2.40 5.88 1.09
C VAL A 90 -2.52 6.64 -0.24
N LEU A 91 -2.25 7.92 -0.19
CA LEU A 91 -2.24 8.82 -1.35
C LEU A 91 -0.83 8.86 -1.93
N ALA A 92 -0.63 8.25 -3.08
CA ALA A 92 0.67 8.11 -3.74
C ALA A 92 0.57 8.38 -5.25
N GLY A 93 -0.07 9.46 -5.62
CA GLY A 93 -0.28 9.91 -7.00
C GLY A 93 0.35 11.26 -7.28
N ASN A 94 -0.18 11.96 -8.28
CA ASN A 94 0.32 13.26 -8.72
C ASN A 94 0.54 14.23 -7.55
N ARG A 95 1.80 14.57 -7.31
CA ARG A 95 2.21 15.49 -6.23
C ARG A 95 1.48 16.82 -6.26
N ASN A 96 1.18 17.34 -7.45
CA ASN A 96 0.53 18.63 -7.60
C ASN A 96 -0.96 18.61 -7.20
N ALA A 97 -1.56 17.45 -7.05
CA ALA A 97 -2.92 17.25 -6.58
C ALA A 97 -3.00 16.83 -5.10
N ALA A 98 -1.87 16.64 -4.43
CA ALA A 98 -1.84 16.04 -3.09
C ALA A 98 -2.56 16.91 -2.06
N ASP A 99 -2.28 18.23 -2.03
CA ASP A 99 -2.89 19.16 -1.07
C ASP A 99 -4.42 19.23 -1.25
N GLU A 100 -4.90 19.31 -2.49
CA GLU A 100 -6.35 19.34 -2.79
C GLU A 100 -7.00 17.99 -2.46
N CYS A 101 -6.32 16.86 -2.69
CA CYS A 101 -6.81 15.54 -2.26
C CYS A 101 -6.93 15.45 -0.73
N GLU A 102 -5.97 16.00 0.01
CA GLU A 102 -5.98 16.02 1.48
C GLU A 102 -7.16 16.85 2.00
N GLU A 103 -7.41 18.03 1.41
CA GLU A 103 -8.56 18.85 1.73
C GLU A 103 -9.90 18.12 1.46
N ILE A 104 -10.01 17.45 0.30
CA ILE A 104 -11.21 16.69 -0.07
C ILE A 104 -11.46 15.52 0.91
N LEU A 105 -10.40 14.91 1.38
CA LEU A 105 -10.44 13.77 2.30
C LEU A 105 -10.37 14.19 3.77
N GLU A 106 -10.61 15.47 4.08
CA GLU A 106 -10.65 15.95 5.46
C GLU A 106 -11.59 15.11 6.34
N GLY A 107 -11.11 14.70 7.51
CA GLY A 107 -11.82 13.80 8.41
C GLY A 107 -11.64 12.31 8.12
N ARG A 108 -10.86 11.94 7.10
CA ARG A 108 -10.42 10.57 6.80
C ARG A 108 -8.99 10.34 7.27
N THR A 109 -8.64 9.09 7.51
CA THR A 109 -7.25 8.70 7.79
C THR A 109 -6.47 8.64 6.48
N VAL A 110 -5.68 9.68 6.18
CA VAL A 110 -4.88 9.79 4.95
C VAL A 110 -3.38 9.78 5.26
N TYR A 111 -2.62 9.04 4.46
CA TYR A 111 -1.16 9.01 4.48
C TYR A 111 -0.64 9.45 3.13
N ILE A 112 0.01 10.61 3.07
CA ILE A 112 0.58 11.15 1.84
C ILE A 112 1.97 10.55 1.63
N CYS A 113 2.18 9.95 0.47
CA CYS A 113 3.45 9.40 0.02
C CYS A 113 3.90 10.05 -1.28
N GLU A 114 5.18 9.89 -1.60
CA GLU A 114 5.67 10.21 -2.92
C GLU A 114 4.92 9.41 -3.99
N ASN A 115 4.77 10.01 -5.17
CA ASN A 115 4.08 9.39 -6.29
C ASN A 115 4.73 8.04 -6.66
N VAL A 116 3.93 6.99 -6.77
CA VAL A 116 4.40 5.67 -7.25
C VAL A 116 4.90 5.69 -8.70
N MET A 117 4.48 6.71 -9.45
CA MET A 117 4.91 6.93 -10.83
C MET A 117 5.12 8.44 -11.08
N PRO A 118 6.23 9.03 -10.58
CA PRO A 118 6.48 10.47 -10.72
C PRO A 118 6.63 10.88 -12.19
N LYS A 119 7.16 9.98 -13.04
CA LYS A 119 7.25 10.16 -14.49
C LYS A 119 6.80 8.88 -15.20
N LEU A 120 6.39 9.01 -16.44
CA LEU A 120 5.98 7.86 -17.24
C LEU A 120 7.13 6.84 -17.37
N GLY A 121 6.88 5.62 -16.91
CA GLY A 121 7.84 4.51 -16.91
C GLY A 121 8.86 4.52 -15.75
N GLU A 122 8.81 5.51 -14.86
CA GLU A 122 9.61 5.56 -13.63
C GLU A 122 8.76 5.15 -12.44
N ILE A 123 9.05 4.01 -11.83
CA ILE A 123 8.30 3.48 -10.70
C ILE A 123 9.06 3.75 -9.40
N ASN A 124 8.39 4.38 -8.43
CA ASN A 124 8.89 4.71 -7.10
C ASN A 124 8.01 4.08 -6.02
N ILE A 125 8.28 2.82 -5.70
CA ILE A 125 7.43 2.01 -4.82
C ILE A 125 7.82 2.11 -3.35
N GLU A 126 9.07 2.34 -3.05
CA GLU A 126 9.65 2.21 -1.71
C GLU A 126 8.92 3.04 -0.64
N PRO A 127 8.59 4.33 -0.86
CA PRO A 127 7.85 5.13 0.13
C PRO A 127 6.47 4.54 0.43
N THR A 128 5.77 4.09 -0.59
CA THR A 128 4.43 3.47 -0.47
C THR A 128 4.51 2.12 0.25
N GLN A 129 5.48 1.28 -0.06
CA GLN A 129 5.71 0.01 0.65
C GLN A 129 5.96 0.23 2.13
N LYS A 130 6.81 1.20 2.46
CA LYS A 130 7.12 1.55 3.84
C LYS A 130 5.87 1.98 4.60
N GLN A 131 5.06 2.83 4.00
CA GLN A 131 3.82 3.32 4.61
C GLN A 131 2.79 2.19 4.81
N ILE A 132 2.59 1.32 3.81
CA ILE A 132 1.72 0.15 3.94
C ILE A 132 2.20 -0.77 5.07
N ARG A 133 3.51 -0.99 5.18
CA ARG A 133 4.11 -1.79 6.26
C ARG A 133 3.85 -1.18 7.63
N GLU A 134 3.97 0.13 7.78
CA GLU A 134 3.69 0.84 9.03
C GLU A 134 2.21 0.68 9.44
N ILE A 135 1.28 0.86 8.50
CA ILE A 135 -0.15 0.65 8.73
C ILE A 135 -0.42 -0.80 9.14
N PHE A 136 0.21 -1.77 8.47
CA PHE A 136 0.10 -3.20 8.80
C PHE A 136 0.55 -3.47 10.23
N LEU A 137 1.72 -2.98 10.63
CA LEU A 137 2.27 -3.19 11.97
C LEU A 137 1.36 -2.56 13.04
N ASN A 138 0.91 -1.34 12.83
CA ASN A 138 0.03 -0.65 13.75
C ASN A 138 -1.32 -1.37 13.93
N ARG A 139 -1.92 -1.84 12.85
CA ARG A 139 -3.19 -2.59 12.91
C ARG A 139 -3.05 -3.95 13.59
N ILE A 140 -1.95 -4.65 13.38
CA ILE A 140 -1.69 -5.93 14.06
C ILE A 140 -1.52 -5.72 15.56
N VAL A 141 -0.75 -4.69 15.94
CA VAL A 141 -0.52 -4.39 17.35
C VAL A 141 -1.84 -4.05 18.07
N GLN A 142 -2.69 -3.24 17.43
CA GLN A 142 -3.96 -2.81 18.03
C GLN A 142 -5.07 -3.86 17.94
N GLY A 143 -5.13 -4.63 16.85
CA GLY A 143 -6.31 -5.44 16.51
C GLY A 143 -6.35 -6.86 17.08
N LYS A 144 -5.23 -7.44 17.53
CA LYS A 144 -5.15 -8.87 17.91
C LYS A 144 -4.75 -9.16 19.36
N GLY A 145 -4.86 -8.19 20.25
CA GLY A 145 -4.52 -8.42 21.67
C GLY A 145 -3.03 -8.79 21.88
N LEU A 146 -2.19 -8.50 20.88
CA LEU A 146 -0.73 -8.71 20.93
C LEU A 146 -0.06 -7.76 21.92
N THR A 147 -0.78 -6.79 22.49
CA THR A 147 -0.26 -5.87 23.51
C THR A 147 0.40 -6.62 24.68
N LYS A 148 -0.17 -7.75 25.11
CA LYS A 148 0.42 -8.59 26.15
C LYS A 148 1.64 -9.38 25.68
N ALA A 149 1.75 -9.70 24.39
CA ALA A 149 2.90 -10.35 23.82
C ALA A 149 4.04 -9.36 23.53
N MET A 150 3.72 -8.10 23.32
CA MET A 150 4.70 -7.01 23.14
C MET A 150 5.54 -6.78 24.40
N ASP A 151 4.99 -7.05 25.59
CA ASP A 151 5.74 -6.99 26.85
C ASP A 151 6.81 -8.10 26.97
N LEU A 152 6.70 -9.15 26.16
CA LEU A 152 7.60 -10.31 26.16
C LEU A 152 8.61 -10.28 25.00
N VAL A 153 8.44 -9.41 24.01
CA VAL A 153 9.31 -9.29 22.84
C VAL A 153 9.70 -7.84 22.59
N SER A 154 10.84 -7.63 21.97
CA SER A 154 11.35 -6.28 21.64
C SER A 154 10.54 -5.55 20.56
N GLY A 155 9.46 -6.14 20.09
CA GLY A 155 8.55 -5.60 19.06
C GLY A 155 8.41 -6.53 17.84
N ILE A 156 7.50 -6.15 16.93
CA ILE A 156 7.36 -6.77 15.61
C ILE A 156 8.16 -5.93 14.62
N ILE A 157 9.24 -6.51 14.08
CA ILE A 157 10.16 -5.79 13.20
C ILE A 157 9.60 -5.73 11.78
N MET A 158 8.99 -6.83 11.30
CA MET A 158 8.49 -6.93 9.93
C MET A 158 7.41 -8.00 9.76
N PRO A 159 6.57 -7.91 8.70
CA PRO A 159 5.67 -8.98 8.29
C PRO A 159 6.44 -10.24 7.87
N THR A 160 5.83 -11.43 8.00
CA THR A 160 6.46 -12.70 7.61
C THR A 160 6.88 -12.73 6.13
N PRO A 161 6.09 -12.25 5.15
CA PRO A 161 6.54 -12.18 3.76
C PRO A 161 7.81 -11.33 3.58
N SER A 162 7.89 -10.18 4.26
CA SER A 162 9.10 -9.35 4.27
C SER A 162 10.31 -10.08 4.83
N ALA A 163 10.13 -10.82 5.93
CA ALA A 163 11.21 -11.59 6.54
C ALA A 163 11.71 -12.70 5.60
N MET A 164 10.81 -13.31 4.86
CA MET A 164 11.18 -14.31 3.83
C MET A 164 11.99 -13.69 2.69
N LEU A 165 11.55 -12.54 2.17
CA LEU A 165 12.28 -11.83 1.10
C LEU A 165 13.69 -11.43 1.56
N VAL A 166 13.82 -10.83 2.75
CA VAL A 166 15.12 -10.47 3.31
C VAL A 166 16.00 -11.71 3.53
N ALA A 167 15.42 -12.82 3.97
CA ALA A 167 16.18 -14.07 4.14
C ALA A 167 16.66 -14.64 2.80
N MET A 168 15.85 -14.55 1.74
CA MET A 168 16.22 -14.97 0.39
C MET A 168 17.32 -14.08 -0.19
N GLU A 169 17.20 -12.78 -0.02
CA GLU A 169 18.21 -11.80 -0.43
C GLU A 169 19.54 -12.06 0.28
N LEU A 170 19.50 -12.24 1.60
CA LEU A 170 20.67 -12.58 2.39
C LEU A 170 21.32 -13.90 1.95
N LEU A 171 20.51 -14.89 1.58
CA LEU A 171 21.02 -16.16 1.10
C LEU A 171 21.65 -16.04 -0.30
N SER A 172 21.06 -15.21 -1.17
CA SER A 172 21.57 -14.92 -2.51
C SER A 172 22.89 -14.16 -2.46
N ASP A 173 22.93 -13.07 -1.72
CA ASP A 173 24.01 -12.08 -1.75
C ASP A 173 25.11 -12.41 -0.73
N GLY A 174 24.76 -13.09 0.36
CA GLY A 174 25.65 -13.36 1.46
C GLY A 174 25.59 -12.33 2.58
N TRP A 175 26.43 -12.51 3.59
CA TRP A 175 26.52 -11.61 4.74
C TRP A 175 27.99 -11.43 5.16
N GLU A 176 28.44 -10.18 5.20
CA GLU A 176 29.84 -9.83 5.55
C GLU A 176 30.86 -10.59 4.70
N GLU A 177 31.67 -11.48 5.32
CA GLU A 177 32.67 -12.28 4.65
C GLU A 177 32.13 -13.62 4.11
N VAL A 178 30.88 -13.96 4.39
CA VAL A 178 30.24 -15.19 3.92
C VAL A 178 29.55 -14.93 2.58
N PRO A 179 30.08 -15.49 1.47
CA PRO A 179 29.48 -15.28 0.17
C PRO A 179 28.08 -15.92 0.09
N GLY A 180 27.18 -15.29 -0.64
CA GLY A 180 25.90 -15.88 -0.97
C GLY A 180 26.00 -17.01 -1.97
N ILE A 181 24.89 -17.70 -2.19
CA ILE A 181 24.84 -18.87 -3.11
C ILE A 181 24.46 -18.48 -4.54
N GLY A 182 24.27 -17.18 -4.82
CA GLY A 182 23.91 -16.64 -6.13
C GLY A 182 22.41 -16.51 -6.33
N GLU A 183 21.98 -16.37 -7.58
CA GLU A 183 20.58 -16.13 -7.93
C GLU A 183 19.63 -17.21 -7.40
N LEU A 184 18.55 -16.76 -6.74
CA LEU A 184 17.53 -17.62 -6.15
C LEU A 184 16.15 -17.24 -6.69
N VAL A 185 15.32 -18.26 -6.91
CA VAL A 185 13.88 -18.09 -7.17
C VAL A 185 13.12 -18.66 -5.99
N GLY A 186 12.46 -17.76 -5.24
CA GLY A 186 11.54 -18.14 -4.17
C GLY A 186 10.13 -18.32 -4.73
N VAL A 187 9.46 -19.42 -4.39
CA VAL A 187 8.08 -19.73 -4.77
C VAL A 187 7.20 -19.78 -3.53
#